data_cad137b28bf73635fe386f56e3b7d287
#
_entry.id   cad137b28bf73635fe386f56e3b7d287
#
_cell.length_a   1.000
_cell.length_b   1.000
_cell.length_c   1.000
_cell.angle_alpha   90.00
_cell.angle_beta   90.00
_cell.angle_gamma   90.00
#
_symmetry.space_group_name_H-M   'P 1'
#
loop_
_entity.id
_entity.type
_entity.pdbx_description
1 polymer ?
#
loop_
_entity_poly.entity_id
_entity_poly.type
_entity_poly.pdbx_seq_one_letter_code
_entity_poly.pdbx_strand_id
1 'polypeptide(L)'
;LTPASDPIFQSLYQEKATFIGGASLEGQNEGGASGSPSAPDFSDPRQLFILNMIAQGQVVESIWPSAPNDLHLIDPVLNVHADWPPTAFVHGTKDFMIPIEMSQYMETQLRSAGVETALFPVPDEPHTFVGQMLKGSLTWHKQREGFDFLDRILKRSYL
;
A
#
# COMPACT_ATOMS: atom_id res chain seq x y z
N LEU A 1 4.95 3.18 19.78
CA LEU A 1 5.38 2.03 18.97
C LEU A 1 5.57 2.55 17.55
N THR A 2 6.77 2.51 17.03
CA THR A 2 7.01 2.78 15.60
C THR A 2 6.52 1.60 14.79
N PRO A 3 5.93 1.78 13.58
CA PRO A 3 5.50 0.67 12.72
C PRO A 3 6.57 -0.39 12.51
N ALA A 4 7.85 0.01 12.41
CA ALA A 4 8.99 -0.90 12.29
C ALA A 4 9.20 -1.81 13.52
N SER A 5 8.65 -1.47 14.69
CA SER A 5 8.72 -2.29 15.91
C SER A 5 7.43 -3.04 16.22
N ASP A 6 6.38 -2.86 15.40
CA ASP A 6 5.13 -3.59 15.55
C ASP A 6 5.33 -5.06 15.10
N PRO A 7 5.10 -6.06 15.97
CA PRO A 7 5.26 -7.47 15.62
C PRO A 7 4.40 -7.91 14.44
N ILE A 8 3.21 -7.31 14.26
CA ILE A 8 2.32 -7.60 13.14
C ILE A 8 2.95 -7.12 11.84
N PHE A 9 3.53 -5.91 11.84
CA PHE A 9 4.22 -5.35 10.69
C PHE A 9 5.43 -6.21 10.30
N GLN A 10 6.22 -6.64 11.27
CA GLN A 10 7.39 -7.49 11.02
C GLN A 10 6.99 -8.89 10.51
N SER A 11 5.93 -9.51 11.04
CA SER A 11 5.49 -10.83 10.59
C SER A 11 4.99 -10.82 9.15
N LEU A 12 4.25 -9.78 8.75
CA LEU A 12 3.73 -9.63 7.38
C LEU A 12 4.83 -9.52 6.33
N TYR A 13 5.99 -8.95 6.68
CA TYR A 13 7.13 -8.83 5.78
C TYR A 13 8.04 -10.06 5.81
N GLN A 14 8.21 -10.71 6.95
CA GLN A 14 9.07 -11.91 7.08
C GLN A 14 8.51 -13.14 6.37
N GLU A 15 7.20 -13.34 6.36
CA GLU A 15 6.56 -14.46 5.66
C GLU A 15 6.71 -14.41 4.14
N LYS A 16 6.99 -13.25 3.56
CA LYS A 16 7.14 -13.06 2.12
C LYS A 16 8.57 -13.15 1.61
N ALA A 17 9.55 -13.26 2.49
CA ALA A 17 10.97 -13.26 2.14
C ALA A 17 11.42 -14.40 1.19
N THR A 18 10.57 -15.41 0.97
CA THR A 18 10.87 -16.56 0.13
C THR A 18 10.32 -16.47 -1.29
N PHE A 19 9.59 -15.41 -1.62
CA PHE A 19 8.78 -15.40 -2.84
C PHE A 19 9.55 -15.08 -4.13
N ILE A 20 10.67 -14.37 -4.07
CA ILE A 20 11.39 -13.91 -5.26
C ILE A 20 12.88 -14.27 -5.13
N GLY A 21 13.43 -14.94 -6.14
CA GLY A 21 14.86 -15.27 -6.20
C GLY A 21 15.73 -14.01 -6.08
N GLY A 22 16.84 -14.11 -5.36
CA GLY A 22 17.72 -12.99 -5.06
C GLY A 22 18.18 -12.26 -6.32
N ALA A 23 18.01 -10.94 -6.34
CA ALA A 23 18.56 -10.05 -7.35
C ALA A 23 19.51 -9.06 -6.70
N SER A 24 20.54 -8.63 -7.43
CA SER A 24 21.57 -7.68 -6.99
C SER A 24 21.58 -6.45 -7.89
N LEU A 25 21.90 -5.30 -7.33
CA LEU A 25 22.12 -4.06 -8.09
C LEU A 25 23.55 -3.94 -8.65
N GLU A 26 24.44 -4.89 -8.37
CA GLU A 26 25.80 -4.85 -8.90
C GLU A 26 25.80 -4.80 -10.43
N GLY A 27 26.38 -3.74 -10.98
CA GLY A 27 26.47 -3.52 -12.43
C GLY A 27 25.24 -2.91 -13.09
N GLN A 28 24.21 -2.49 -12.33
CA GLN A 28 22.96 -1.96 -12.87
C GLN A 28 22.89 -0.42 -12.95
N ASN A 29 24.03 0.27 -12.99
CA ASN A 29 24.07 1.72 -12.77
C ASN A 29 23.53 2.60 -13.91
N GLU A 30 23.28 2.06 -15.12
CA GLU A 30 22.85 2.92 -16.23
C GLU A 30 21.93 2.18 -17.21
N GLY A 31 20.66 2.21 -16.97
CA GLY A 31 19.69 1.77 -17.96
C GLY A 31 18.41 2.55 -17.83
N GLY A 32 18.12 3.37 -18.81
CA GLY A 32 16.80 4.00 -18.91
C GLY A 32 15.70 2.93 -18.92
N ALA A 33 14.54 3.21 -18.33
CA ALA A 33 13.40 2.33 -18.38
C ALA A 33 13.05 2.03 -19.85
N SER A 34 13.31 0.79 -20.28
CA SER A 34 12.79 0.31 -21.55
C SER A 34 11.44 -0.33 -21.27
N GLY A 35 10.37 0.33 -21.62
CA GLY A 35 9.04 -0.22 -21.43
C GLY A 35 8.00 0.85 -21.10
N SER A 36 6.75 0.48 -21.09
CA SER A 36 5.67 1.35 -20.61
C SER A 36 5.89 1.69 -19.15
N PRO A 37 5.94 2.99 -18.76
CA PRO A 37 6.16 3.38 -17.38
C PRO A 37 5.10 2.88 -16.39
N SER A 38 4.02 2.33 -16.89
CA SER A 38 2.88 1.86 -16.09
C SER A 38 2.77 0.34 -15.95
N ALA A 39 3.65 -0.44 -16.60
CA ALA A 39 3.61 -1.89 -16.50
C ALA A 39 4.87 -2.41 -15.78
N PRO A 40 4.72 -3.31 -14.77
CA PRO A 40 5.88 -3.92 -14.14
C PRO A 40 6.60 -4.82 -15.15
N ASP A 41 7.90 -4.63 -15.28
CA ASP A 41 8.78 -5.49 -16.07
C ASP A 41 9.59 -6.39 -15.13
N PHE A 42 9.08 -7.59 -14.88
CA PHE A 42 9.76 -8.57 -14.02
C PHE A 42 11.04 -9.14 -14.62
N SER A 43 11.38 -8.79 -15.86
CA SER A 43 12.70 -9.10 -16.45
C SER A 43 13.75 -8.03 -16.15
N ASP A 44 13.35 -6.84 -15.68
CA ASP A 44 14.28 -5.80 -15.25
C ASP A 44 14.87 -6.15 -13.87
N PRO A 45 16.21 -6.36 -13.78
CA PRO A 45 16.84 -6.70 -12.50
C PRO A 45 16.62 -5.68 -11.40
N ARG A 46 16.42 -4.41 -11.74
CA ARG A 46 16.16 -3.35 -10.75
C ARG A 46 14.77 -3.51 -10.14
N GLN A 47 13.75 -3.88 -10.92
CA GLN A 47 12.43 -4.16 -10.40
C GLN A 47 12.45 -5.42 -9.52
N LEU A 48 13.12 -6.48 -9.95
CA LEU A 48 13.32 -7.68 -9.14
C LEU A 48 14.05 -7.37 -7.83
N PHE A 49 15.09 -6.52 -7.87
CA PHE A 49 15.79 -6.08 -6.66
C PHE A 49 14.83 -5.40 -5.69
N ILE A 50 14.06 -4.39 -6.14
CA ILE A 50 13.11 -3.68 -5.29
C ILE A 50 12.04 -4.61 -4.72
N LEU A 51 11.49 -5.53 -5.53
CA LEU A 51 10.50 -6.50 -5.06
C LEU A 51 11.08 -7.43 -3.98
N ASN A 52 12.34 -7.86 -4.13
CA ASN A 52 13.03 -8.61 -3.09
C ASN A 52 13.23 -7.80 -1.81
N MET A 53 13.61 -6.52 -1.92
CA MET A 53 13.77 -5.65 -0.77
C MET A 53 12.44 -5.42 -0.05
N ILE A 54 11.34 -5.27 -0.79
CA ILE A 54 9.98 -5.20 -0.23
C ILE A 54 9.64 -6.50 0.51
N ALA A 55 9.85 -7.65 -0.14
CA ALA A 55 9.55 -8.95 0.46
C ALA A 55 10.36 -9.25 1.74
N GLN A 56 11.57 -8.69 1.84
CA GLN A 56 12.44 -8.84 3.01
C GLN A 56 12.23 -7.73 4.07
N GLY A 57 11.35 -6.76 3.80
CA GLY A 57 11.15 -5.61 4.69
C GLY A 57 12.34 -4.65 4.75
N GLN A 58 13.23 -4.68 3.75
CA GLN A 58 14.49 -3.92 3.72
C GLN A 58 14.45 -2.73 2.76
N VAL A 59 13.35 -2.51 2.03
CA VAL A 59 13.26 -1.46 1.02
C VAL A 59 13.53 -0.07 1.60
N VAL A 60 12.98 0.23 2.76
CA VAL A 60 13.14 1.55 3.39
C VAL A 60 14.58 1.82 3.75
N GLU A 61 15.26 0.87 4.39
CA GLU A 61 16.67 1.00 4.77
C GLU A 61 17.58 1.14 3.55
N SER A 62 17.20 0.53 2.42
CA SER A 62 17.98 0.56 1.18
C SER A 62 17.86 1.86 0.41
N ILE A 63 16.68 2.52 0.43
CA ILE A 63 16.41 3.74 -0.32
C ILE A 63 16.40 5.01 0.54
N TRP A 64 16.31 4.85 1.86
CA TRP A 64 16.27 5.95 2.83
C TRP A 64 17.43 5.81 3.83
N PRO A 65 18.59 6.46 3.55
CA PRO A 65 19.83 6.25 4.33
C PRO A 65 19.72 6.56 5.83
N SER A 66 18.78 7.41 6.24
CA SER A 66 18.58 7.78 7.65
C SER A 66 17.56 6.90 8.37
N ALA A 67 16.97 5.87 7.70
CA ALA A 67 16.13 4.90 8.39
C ALA A 67 16.96 4.15 9.48
N PRO A 68 16.34 3.83 10.61
CA PRO A 68 14.95 4.08 11.00
C PRO A 68 14.69 5.45 11.65
N ASN A 69 15.70 6.31 11.80
CA ASN A 69 15.61 7.52 12.64
C ASN A 69 14.60 8.54 12.09
N ASP A 70 14.48 8.66 10.78
CA ASP A 70 13.66 9.67 10.10
C ASP A 70 12.41 9.08 9.42
N LEU A 71 11.93 7.91 9.88
CA LEU A 71 10.72 7.28 9.34
C LEU A 71 9.50 8.20 9.38
N HIS A 72 9.42 9.09 10.35
CA HIS A 72 8.36 10.09 10.46
C HIS A 72 8.26 11.03 9.24
N LEU A 73 9.32 11.14 8.43
CA LEU A 73 9.29 11.94 7.20
C LEU A 73 8.62 11.24 6.02
N ILE A 74 8.52 9.90 6.05
CA ILE A 74 8.08 9.10 4.90
C ILE A 74 6.92 8.15 5.23
N ASP A 75 6.70 7.82 6.49
CA ASP A 75 5.64 6.90 6.89
C ASP A 75 4.35 7.68 7.17
N PRO A 76 3.30 7.51 6.34
CA PRO A 76 2.04 8.23 6.52
C PRO A 76 1.36 7.89 7.85
N VAL A 77 1.57 6.70 8.40
CA VAL A 77 0.97 6.31 9.68
C VAL A 77 1.52 7.12 10.85
N LEU A 78 2.80 7.48 10.81
CA LEU A 78 3.45 8.33 11.83
C LEU A 78 3.03 9.81 11.72
N ASN A 79 2.38 10.18 10.64
CA ASN A 79 1.92 11.54 10.36
C ASN A 79 0.41 11.71 10.48
N VAL A 80 -0.31 10.70 10.95
CA VAL A 80 -1.75 10.80 11.19
C VAL A 80 -2.06 11.84 12.28
N HIS A 81 -2.96 12.77 11.99
CA HIS A 81 -3.41 13.81 12.91
C HIS A 81 -4.89 14.12 12.69
N ALA A 82 -5.51 14.88 13.58
CA ALA A 82 -6.96 15.15 13.55
C ALA A 82 -7.43 15.92 12.30
N ASP A 83 -6.54 16.70 11.66
CA ASP A 83 -6.84 17.43 10.43
C ASP A 83 -6.56 16.61 9.15
N TRP A 84 -6.30 15.31 9.28
CA TRP A 84 -6.18 14.44 8.12
C TRP A 84 -7.49 14.39 7.35
N PRO A 85 -7.46 14.43 6.02
CA PRO A 85 -8.69 14.43 5.23
C PRO A 85 -9.49 13.13 5.40
N PRO A 86 -10.81 13.18 5.31
CA PRO A 86 -11.64 11.98 5.28
C PRO A 86 -11.15 10.98 4.24
N THR A 87 -10.99 9.72 4.63
CA THR A 87 -10.28 8.73 3.84
C THR A 87 -11.11 7.46 3.63
N ALA A 88 -11.21 7.02 2.38
CA ALA A 88 -11.82 5.74 2.01
C ALA A 88 -10.74 4.77 1.48
N PHE A 89 -10.73 3.55 2.03
CA PHE A 89 -9.90 2.46 1.54
C PHE A 89 -10.78 1.47 0.78
N VAL A 90 -10.35 1.09 -0.43
CA VAL A 90 -10.96 -0.01 -1.19
C VAL A 90 -9.86 -1.03 -1.47
N HIS A 91 -9.93 -2.23 -0.87
CA HIS A 91 -8.82 -3.17 -0.84
C HIS A 91 -9.27 -4.59 -1.10
N GLY A 92 -8.57 -5.29 -1.99
CA GLY A 92 -8.85 -6.70 -2.30
C GLY A 92 -8.43 -7.63 -1.17
N THR A 93 -9.30 -8.56 -0.77
CA THR A 93 -9.01 -9.47 0.36
C THR A 93 -7.97 -10.53 0.05
N LYS A 94 -7.64 -10.75 -1.23
CA LYS A 94 -6.56 -11.63 -1.69
C LYS A 94 -5.34 -10.86 -2.21
N ASP A 95 -5.18 -9.62 -1.82
CA ASP A 95 -3.97 -8.87 -2.11
C ASP A 95 -2.78 -9.47 -1.34
N PHE A 96 -1.95 -10.23 -2.05
CA PHE A 96 -0.76 -10.85 -1.46
C PHE A 96 0.47 -9.94 -1.53
N MET A 97 0.42 -8.86 -2.31
CA MET A 97 1.52 -7.89 -2.41
C MET A 97 1.47 -6.87 -1.28
N ILE A 98 0.29 -6.32 -1.06
CA ILE A 98 0.01 -5.39 0.04
C ILE A 98 -1.14 -5.99 0.85
N PRO A 99 -0.87 -6.62 2.00
CA PRO A 99 -1.91 -7.23 2.82
C PRO A 99 -2.97 -6.22 3.26
N ILE A 100 -4.24 -6.65 3.29
CA ILE A 100 -5.37 -5.79 3.70
C ILE A 100 -5.21 -5.25 5.12
N GLU A 101 -4.46 -5.95 5.96
CA GLU A 101 -4.11 -5.54 7.32
C GLU A 101 -3.41 -4.19 7.38
N MET A 102 -2.69 -3.81 6.31
CA MET A 102 -2.07 -2.49 6.20
C MET A 102 -3.12 -1.38 6.12
N SER A 103 -4.18 -1.59 5.32
CA SER A 103 -5.30 -0.65 5.25
C SER A 103 -6.12 -0.63 6.54
N GLN A 104 -6.31 -1.78 7.17
CA GLN A 104 -7.00 -1.87 8.48
C GLN A 104 -6.24 -1.12 9.56
N TYR A 105 -4.91 -1.25 9.56
CA TYR A 105 -4.06 -0.54 10.51
C TYR A 105 -4.16 0.98 10.30
N MET A 106 -3.99 1.46 9.07
CA MET A 106 -4.10 2.88 8.77
C MET A 106 -5.49 3.43 9.09
N GLU A 107 -6.56 2.70 8.75
CA GLU A 107 -7.93 3.06 9.12
C GLU A 107 -8.10 3.21 10.64
N THR A 108 -7.52 2.28 11.41
CA THR A 108 -7.56 2.31 12.87
C THR A 108 -6.87 3.56 13.43
N GLN A 109 -5.70 3.93 12.89
CA GLN A 109 -4.97 5.12 13.31
C GLN A 109 -5.78 6.40 12.99
N LEU A 110 -6.32 6.50 11.78
CA LEU A 110 -7.15 7.63 11.36
C LEU A 110 -8.39 7.77 12.25
N ARG A 111 -9.09 6.68 12.52
CA ARG A 111 -10.27 6.64 13.40
C ARG A 111 -9.92 7.07 14.82
N SER A 112 -8.76 6.63 15.33
CA SER A 112 -8.27 7.01 16.67
C SER A 112 -7.92 8.50 16.77
N ALA A 113 -7.51 9.10 15.64
CA ALA A 113 -7.29 10.55 15.55
C ALA A 113 -8.57 11.37 15.33
N GLY A 114 -9.75 10.72 15.25
CA GLY A 114 -11.03 11.39 15.03
C GLY A 114 -11.35 11.67 13.57
N VAL A 115 -10.59 11.13 12.64
CA VAL A 115 -10.81 11.29 11.20
C VAL A 115 -11.95 10.40 10.72
N GLU A 116 -12.87 10.95 9.92
CA GLU A 116 -13.92 10.16 9.28
C GLU A 116 -13.28 9.24 8.22
N THR A 117 -13.37 7.92 8.42
CA THR A 117 -12.74 6.94 7.55
C THR A 117 -13.58 5.68 7.42
N ALA A 118 -13.42 4.97 6.29
CA ALA A 118 -14.06 3.69 6.04
C ALA A 118 -13.17 2.77 5.19
N LEU A 119 -13.21 1.47 5.49
CA LEU A 119 -12.58 0.43 4.68
C LEU A 119 -13.67 -0.42 4.01
N PHE A 120 -13.55 -0.60 2.71
CA PHE A 120 -14.42 -1.40 1.85
C PHE A 120 -13.64 -2.61 1.31
N PRO A 121 -13.65 -3.75 2.04
CA PRO A 121 -13.00 -4.97 1.56
C PRO A 121 -13.70 -5.47 0.30
N VAL A 122 -12.90 -5.82 -0.72
CA VAL A 122 -13.41 -6.42 -1.96
C VAL A 122 -13.09 -7.91 -1.94
N PRO A 123 -14.10 -8.77 -1.73
CA PRO A 123 -13.89 -10.20 -1.58
C PRO A 123 -13.19 -10.81 -2.79
N ASP A 124 -12.20 -11.66 -2.52
CA ASP A 124 -11.45 -12.47 -3.49
C ASP A 124 -10.62 -11.69 -4.53
N GLU A 125 -10.61 -10.36 -4.49
CA GLU A 125 -9.82 -9.58 -5.42
C GLU A 125 -8.35 -9.49 -5.02
N PRO A 126 -7.44 -9.62 -6.01
CA PRO A 126 -6.00 -9.48 -5.83
C PRO A 126 -5.55 -8.01 -5.83
N HIS A 127 -4.23 -7.80 -5.84
CA HIS A 127 -3.64 -6.51 -6.10
C HIS A 127 -4.07 -5.95 -7.47
N THR A 128 -4.39 -4.66 -7.54
CA THR A 128 -4.75 -3.94 -8.78
C THR A 128 -5.92 -4.55 -9.57
N PHE A 129 -6.99 -4.92 -8.92
CA PHE A 129 -8.17 -5.57 -9.53
C PHE A 129 -9.00 -4.67 -10.47
N VAL A 130 -8.72 -3.36 -10.54
CA VAL A 130 -9.54 -2.36 -11.28
C VAL A 130 -9.71 -2.71 -12.76
N GLY A 131 -8.69 -3.30 -13.40
CA GLY A 131 -8.73 -3.67 -14.81
C GLY A 131 -9.69 -4.82 -15.13
N GLN A 132 -10.16 -5.55 -14.13
CA GLN A 132 -11.08 -6.69 -14.29
C GLN A 132 -12.49 -6.37 -13.82
N MET A 133 -12.73 -5.15 -13.40
CA MET A 133 -14.00 -4.74 -12.81
C MET A 133 -15.08 -4.56 -13.88
N LEU A 134 -16.12 -5.40 -13.82
CA LEU A 134 -17.28 -5.30 -14.69
C LEU A 134 -18.39 -4.51 -14.00
N LYS A 135 -19.02 -3.59 -14.74
CA LYS A 135 -20.16 -2.82 -14.23
C LYS A 135 -21.26 -3.76 -13.72
N GLY A 136 -21.68 -3.55 -12.46
CA GLY A 136 -22.71 -4.37 -11.80
C GLY A 136 -22.17 -5.63 -11.11
N SER A 137 -20.86 -5.92 -11.20
CA SER A 137 -20.24 -6.97 -10.39
C SER A 137 -20.16 -6.56 -8.92
N LEU A 138 -19.88 -7.54 -8.03
CA LEU A 138 -19.63 -7.26 -6.61
C LEU A 138 -18.45 -6.29 -6.43
N THR A 139 -17.37 -6.52 -7.17
CA THR A 139 -16.18 -5.67 -7.19
C THR A 139 -16.51 -4.24 -7.56
N TRP A 140 -17.34 -4.05 -8.62
CA TRP A 140 -17.78 -2.72 -9.03
C TRP A 140 -18.61 -2.03 -7.93
N HIS A 141 -19.53 -2.77 -7.28
CA HIS A 141 -20.34 -2.20 -6.19
C HIS A 141 -19.47 -1.80 -4.99
N LYS A 142 -18.52 -2.64 -4.60
CA LYS A 142 -17.60 -2.36 -3.49
C LYS A 142 -16.72 -1.14 -3.74
N GLN A 143 -16.17 -1.02 -4.93
CA GLN A 143 -15.43 0.19 -5.29
C GLN A 143 -16.31 1.42 -5.28
N ARG A 144 -17.56 1.29 -5.72
CA ARG A 144 -18.55 2.36 -5.70
C ARG A 144 -18.84 2.86 -4.29
N GLU A 145 -18.91 1.97 -3.29
CA GLU A 145 -19.09 2.34 -1.88
C GLU A 145 -18.01 3.32 -1.41
N GLY A 146 -16.75 3.15 -1.85
CA GLY A 146 -15.66 4.08 -1.55
C GLY A 146 -15.88 5.47 -2.17
N PHE A 147 -16.31 5.54 -3.42
CA PHE A 147 -16.64 6.81 -4.06
C PHE A 147 -17.87 7.47 -3.42
N ASP A 148 -18.90 6.71 -3.10
CA ASP A 148 -20.12 7.22 -2.46
C ASP A 148 -19.83 7.77 -1.05
N PHE A 149 -18.85 7.18 -0.34
CA PHE A 149 -18.34 7.74 0.91
C PHE A 149 -17.77 9.14 0.69
N LEU A 150 -16.88 9.32 -0.28
CA LEU A 150 -16.25 10.61 -0.58
C LEU A 150 -17.26 11.65 -1.09
N ASP A 151 -18.19 11.24 -1.96
CA ASP A 151 -19.27 12.12 -2.46
C ASP A 151 -20.14 12.65 -1.32
N ARG A 152 -20.46 11.80 -0.33
CA ARG A 152 -21.19 12.20 0.86
C ARG A 152 -20.42 13.25 1.68
N ILE A 153 -19.10 13.09 1.83
CA ILE A 153 -18.26 14.06 2.55
C ILE A 153 -18.26 15.41 1.81
N LEU A 154 -18.04 15.39 0.51
CA LEU A 154 -18.02 16.60 -0.31
C LEU A 154 -19.36 17.35 -0.23
N LYS A 155 -20.48 16.66 -0.34
CA LYS A 155 -21.82 17.28 -0.24
C LYS A 155 -22.07 17.97 1.10
N ARG A 156 -21.54 17.46 2.20
CA ARG A 156 -21.64 18.11 3.51
C ARG A 156 -20.78 19.38 3.61
N SER A 157 -19.67 19.44 2.92
CA SER A 157 -18.74 20.57 2.97
C SER A 157 -19.22 21.79 2.20
N TYR A 158 -20.24 21.63 1.35
CA TYR A 158 -20.83 22.71 0.55
C TYR A 158 -22.18 23.21 1.08
N LEU A 159 -22.66 22.69 2.22
CA LEU A 159 -23.86 23.14 2.93
C LEU A 159 -23.52 23.92 4.20
#